data_d7c7c643627a25c2b04d9bb199e07f3d
#
_entry.id   d7c7c643627a25c2b04d9bb199e07f3d
#
_cell.length_a   1.000
_cell.length_b   1.000
_cell.length_c   1.000
_cell.angle_alpha   90.00
_cell.angle_beta   90.00
_cell.angle_gamma   90.00
#
_symmetry.space_group_name_H-M   'P 1'
#
loop_
_entity.id
_entity.type
_entity.pdbx_description
1 polymer ?
#
loop_
_entity_poly.entity_id
_entity_poly.type
_entity_poly.pdbx_seq_one_letter_code
_entity_poly.pdbx_strand_id
1 'polypeptide(L)'
;MLIDIQNTHEGSGFNKVCDFKISTNGIMIKALTSRLYSNPVASIVRELASNALDACPHTPMQITIPNYLDPQFTIRDFGPGLSRNQMVDVFCHFGESSKRSDNSQIGGFGLGAKSPFALVHSFTITSYNNGTETTYIASIAGDGIPTLNEISSKPTTETGLKICIPSS
;
A
#
# COMPACT_ATOMS: atom_id res chain seq x y z
N MET A 1 -19.30 -12.84 18.56
CA MET A 1 -18.35 -13.91 18.93
C MET A 1 -17.04 -13.61 18.24
N LEU A 2 -16.10 -12.98 18.95
CA LEU A 2 -14.77 -12.64 18.44
C LEU A 2 -13.90 -13.89 18.58
N ILE A 3 -13.38 -14.41 17.48
CA ILE A 3 -12.40 -15.49 17.48
C ILE A 3 -11.03 -14.82 17.58
N ASP A 4 -10.44 -14.90 18.75
CA ASP A 4 -9.06 -14.49 19.03
C ASP A 4 -8.13 -15.63 18.61
N ILE A 5 -7.54 -15.54 17.42
CA ILE A 5 -6.54 -16.51 16.96
C ILE A 5 -5.18 -15.90 17.24
N GLN A 6 -4.63 -16.24 18.40
CA GLN A 6 -3.21 -16.02 18.68
C GLN A 6 -2.38 -17.05 17.91
N ASN A 7 -1.83 -16.66 16.77
CA ASN A 7 -0.81 -17.45 16.06
C ASN A 7 0.56 -16.80 16.29
N THR A 8 1.31 -17.36 17.23
CA THR A 8 2.72 -17.07 17.43
C THR A 8 3.53 -17.81 16.38
N HIS A 9 3.89 -17.15 15.29
CA HIS A 9 4.96 -17.59 14.41
C HIS A 9 6.28 -16.95 14.86
N GLU A 10 7.06 -17.67 15.65
CA GLU A 10 8.48 -17.40 15.83
C GLU A 10 9.23 -17.87 14.57
N GLY A 11 9.96 -16.96 13.93
CA GLY A 11 10.94 -17.36 12.93
C GLY A 11 10.94 -16.57 11.61
N SER A 12 11.10 -15.25 11.66
CA SER A 12 11.74 -14.50 10.58
C SER A 12 12.16 -13.15 11.12
N GLY A 13 13.38 -12.69 10.76
CA GLY A 13 13.98 -11.44 11.28
C GLY A 13 13.31 -10.15 10.80
N PHE A 14 11.99 -10.17 10.59
CA PHE A 14 11.18 -9.03 10.18
C PHE A 14 10.32 -8.57 11.35
N ASN A 15 10.37 -7.27 11.66
CA ASN A 15 9.49 -6.67 12.64
C ASN A 15 8.10 -6.46 12.02
N LYS A 16 7.13 -7.31 12.42
CA LYS A 16 5.73 -7.14 12.05
C LYS A 16 5.20 -5.80 12.56
N VAL A 17 4.65 -4.99 11.67
CA VAL A 17 4.11 -3.66 12.01
C VAL A 17 2.66 -3.76 12.45
N CYS A 18 1.83 -4.53 11.73
CA CYS A 18 0.42 -4.75 12.06
C CYS A 18 -0.16 -5.90 11.25
N ASP A 19 -1.32 -6.40 11.68
CA ASP A 19 -2.23 -7.15 10.83
C ASP A 19 -3.22 -6.20 10.15
N PHE A 20 -3.60 -6.50 8.92
CA PHE A 20 -4.66 -5.76 8.24
C PHE A 20 -5.99 -6.06 8.95
N LYS A 21 -6.65 -5.03 9.47
CA LYS A 21 -8.01 -5.18 10.00
C LYS A 21 -9.00 -5.04 8.86
N ILE A 22 -9.74 -6.10 8.59
CA ILE A 22 -10.84 -6.08 7.64
C ILE A 22 -12.09 -5.72 8.44
N SER A 23 -12.66 -4.55 8.17
CA SER A 23 -14.03 -4.27 8.57
C SER A 23 -14.92 -5.31 7.88
N THR A 24 -15.74 -6.05 8.64
CA THR A 24 -16.51 -7.24 8.21
C THR A 24 -17.63 -6.97 7.20
N ASN A 25 -17.57 -5.88 6.45
CA ASN A 25 -18.44 -5.67 5.30
C ASN A 25 -17.97 -6.58 4.16
N GLY A 26 -18.69 -7.68 3.94
CA GLY A 26 -18.42 -8.65 2.87
C GLY A 26 -18.34 -8.07 1.44
N ILE A 27 -18.64 -6.79 1.27
CA ILE A 27 -18.41 -5.99 0.06
C ILE A 27 -16.92 -5.83 -0.22
N MET A 28 -16.05 -5.75 0.79
CA MET A 28 -14.62 -5.50 0.58
C MET A 28 -13.83 -6.75 0.20
N ILE A 29 -14.18 -7.90 0.78
CA ILE A 29 -13.59 -9.18 0.36
C ILE A 29 -13.98 -9.45 -1.10
N LYS A 30 -15.21 -9.15 -1.50
CA LYS A 30 -15.64 -9.19 -2.90
C LYS A 30 -14.90 -8.18 -3.77
N ALA A 31 -14.56 -7.01 -3.27
CA ALA A 31 -13.83 -5.99 -4.02
C ALA A 31 -12.37 -6.40 -4.29
N LEU A 32 -11.73 -7.07 -3.35
CA LEU A 32 -10.37 -7.58 -3.51
C LEU A 32 -10.31 -8.87 -4.34
N THR A 33 -11.37 -9.69 -4.31
CA THR A 33 -11.39 -11.01 -4.96
C THR A 33 -12.19 -11.06 -6.26
N SER A 34 -13.10 -10.12 -6.50
CA SER A 34 -13.86 -10.06 -7.74
C SER A 34 -13.31 -8.99 -8.67
N ARG A 35 -13.28 -9.31 -9.94
CA ARG A 35 -13.03 -8.51 -11.15
C ARG A 35 -13.74 -7.14 -11.15
N LEU A 36 -13.57 -6.32 -10.11
CA LEU A 36 -14.13 -4.97 -10.02
C LEU A 36 -13.60 -4.03 -11.10
N TYR A 37 -12.52 -4.42 -11.76
CA TYR A 37 -11.92 -3.64 -12.81
C TYR A 37 -11.93 -4.45 -14.12
N SER A 38 -12.59 -3.93 -15.13
CA SER A 38 -12.48 -4.45 -16.49
C SER A 38 -11.02 -4.44 -17.00
N ASN A 39 -10.17 -3.57 -16.43
CA ASN A 39 -8.74 -3.51 -16.64
C ASN A 39 -8.03 -3.26 -15.30
N PRO A 40 -7.60 -4.31 -14.57
CA PRO A 40 -6.95 -4.16 -13.27
C PRO A 40 -5.68 -3.32 -13.30
N VAL A 41 -4.85 -3.47 -14.34
CA VAL A 41 -3.59 -2.70 -14.48
C VAL A 41 -3.88 -1.21 -14.57
N ALA A 42 -4.77 -0.79 -15.47
CA ALA A 42 -5.13 0.62 -15.64
C ALA A 42 -5.72 1.20 -14.36
N SER A 43 -6.51 0.42 -13.63
CA SER A 43 -7.12 0.86 -12.38
C SER A 43 -6.10 1.05 -11.29
N ILE A 44 -5.13 0.13 -11.13
CA ILE A 44 -4.04 0.26 -10.16
C ILE A 44 -3.20 1.49 -10.46
N VAL A 45 -2.79 1.68 -11.72
CA VAL A 45 -2.01 2.85 -12.13
C VAL A 45 -2.76 4.13 -11.82
N ARG A 46 -4.06 4.21 -12.14
CA ARG A 46 -4.89 5.38 -11.84
C ARG A 46 -4.98 5.66 -10.34
N GLU A 47 -5.24 4.66 -9.53
CA GLU A 47 -5.35 4.82 -8.07
C GLU A 47 -4.04 5.29 -7.44
N LEU A 48 -2.93 4.68 -7.82
CA LEU A 48 -1.62 5.06 -7.31
C LEU A 48 -1.20 6.45 -7.80
N ALA A 49 -1.47 6.80 -9.06
CA ALA A 49 -1.19 8.13 -9.59
C ALA A 49 -2.05 9.20 -8.91
N SER A 50 -3.32 8.93 -8.64
CA SER A 50 -4.19 9.85 -7.89
C SER A 50 -3.66 10.08 -6.48
N ASN A 51 -3.23 9.03 -5.77
CA ASN A 51 -2.64 9.16 -4.44
C ASN A 51 -1.34 10.00 -4.47
N ALA A 52 -0.49 9.80 -5.48
CA ALA A 52 0.73 10.56 -5.65
C ALA A 52 0.46 12.05 -5.94
N LEU A 53 -0.54 12.35 -6.77
CA LEU A 53 -0.98 13.73 -7.05
C LEU A 53 -1.58 14.40 -5.80
N ASP A 54 -2.39 13.67 -5.03
CA ASP A 54 -2.97 14.18 -3.78
C ASP A 54 -1.89 14.51 -2.75
N ALA A 55 -0.82 13.67 -2.69
CA ALA A 55 0.30 13.89 -1.77
C ALA A 55 1.20 15.06 -2.17
N CYS A 56 1.36 15.31 -3.47
CA CYS A 56 2.27 16.34 -4.00
C CYS A 56 1.76 16.92 -5.33
N PRO A 57 0.73 17.80 -5.31
CA PRO A 57 0.05 18.27 -6.53
C PRO A 57 0.91 19.15 -7.43
N HIS A 58 2.00 19.73 -6.91
CA HIS A 58 2.84 20.69 -7.64
C HIS A 58 4.18 20.13 -8.10
N THR A 59 4.48 18.86 -7.80
CA THR A 59 5.72 18.22 -8.23
C THR A 59 5.38 17.00 -9.07
N PRO A 60 6.02 16.83 -10.25
CA PRO A 60 5.79 15.64 -11.07
C PRO A 60 6.15 14.36 -10.31
N MET A 61 5.26 13.37 -10.36
CA MET A 61 5.57 12.02 -9.91
C MET A 61 6.53 11.32 -10.87
N GLN A 62 7.31 10.39 -10.36
CA GLN A 62 8.12 9.49 -11.17
C GLN A 62 7.39 8.17 -11.40
N ILE A 63 7.35 7.70 -12.66
CA ILE A 63 6.80 6.37 -13.01
C ILE A 63 7.89 5.61 -13.78
N THR A 64 8.19 4.40 -13.31
CA THR A 64 9.05 3.45 -14.02
C THR A 64 8.18 2.31 -14.57
N ILE A 65 8.26 2.07 -15.86
CA ILE A 65 7.55 0.99 -16.53
C ILE A 65 8.44 -0.27 -16.51
N PRO A 66 7.87 -1.45 -16.24
CA PRO A 66 8.63 -2.69 -16.28
C PRO A 66 9.33 -2.91 -17.63
N ASN A 67 10.54 -3.41 -17.57
CA ASN A 67 11.28 -3.81 -18.76
C ASN A 67 12.06 -5.11 -18.45
N TYR A 68 12.77 -5.65 -19.45
CA TYR A 68 13.48 -6.92 -19.32
C TYR A 68 14.57 -6.92 -18.23
N LEU A 69 15.23 -5.78 -17.99
CA LEU A 69 16.30 -5.65 -17.00
C LEU A 69 15.78 -5.27 -15.62
N ASP A 70 14.64 -4.59 -15.58
CA ASP A 70 13.95 -4.18 -14.34
C ASP A 70 12.47 -4.54 -14.46
N PRO A 71 12.08 -5.77 -14.06
CA PRO A 71 10.71 -6.25 -14.19
C PRO A 71 9.81 -5.73 -13.06
N GLN A 72 9.80 -4.41 -12.84
CA GLN A 72 9.03 -3.76 -11.79
C GLN A 72 8.34 -2.51 -12.31
N PHE A 73 7.05 -2.37 -11.95
CA PHE A 73 6.37 -1.09 -12.05
C PHE A 73 6.64 -0.29 -10.78
N THR A 74 7.12 0.93 -10.92
CA THR A 74 7.36 1.81 -9.77
C THR A 74 6.65 3.13 -9.96
N ILE A 75 6.02 3.61 -8.89
CA ILE A 75 5.50 4.97 -8.82
C ILE A 75 6.03 5.64 -7.57
N ARG A 76 6.46 6.90 -7.69
CA ARG A 76 7.02 7.69 -6.61
C ARG A 76 6.48 9.12 -6.66
N ASP A 77 6.01 9.62 -5.53
CA ASP A 77 5.79 11.03 -5.26
C ASP A 77 6.95 11.62 -4.44
N PHE A 78 6.95 12.95 -4.33
CA PHE A 78 7.93 13.72 -3.56
C PHE A 78 7.25 14.56 -2.46
N GLY A 79 6.10 14.11 -1.99
CA GLY A 79 5.36 14.67 -0.88
C GLY A 79 6.08 14.44 0.47
N PRO A 80 5.38 14.60 1.60
CA PRO A 80 5.98 14.47 2.92
C PRO A 80 6.33 13.02 3.31
N GLY A 81 5.93 12.02 2.52
CA GLY A 81 5.95 10.62 2.91
C GLY A 81 4.92 10.30 4.00
N LEU A 82 5.00 9.11 4.55
CA LEU A 82 4.10 8.64 5.61
C LEU A 82 4.91 8.23 6.84
N SER A 83 4.52 8.73 8.01
CA SER A 83 5.00 8.21 9.28
C SER A 83 4.54 6.75 9.47
N ARG A 84 5.14 6.04 10.43
CA ARG A 84 4.76 4.65 10.72
C ARG A 84 3.26 4.52 11.08
N ASN A 85 2.71 5.44 11.87
CA ASN A 85 1.29 5.43 12.23
C ASN A 85 0.40 5.66 11.00
N GLN A 86 0.73 6.65 10.18
CA GLN A 86 0.02 6.89 8.93
C GLN A 86 0.12 5.70 7.96
N MET A 87 1.27 5.01 7.93
CA MET A 87 1.44 3.78 7.14
C MET A 87 0.46 2.69 7.59
N VAL A 88 0.31 2.49 8.90
CA VAL A 88 -0.69 1.58 9.46
C VAL A 88 -2.10 2.02 9.08
N ASP A 89 -2.44 3.30 9.23
CA ASP A 89 -3.77 3.82 8.92
C ASP A 89 -4.11 3.64 7.43
N VAL A 90 -3.16 3.92 6.54
CA VAL A 90 -3.38 3.82 5.09
C VAL A 90 -3.42 2.38 4.61
N PHE A 91 -2.51 1.52 5.09
CA PHE A 91 -2.33 0.17 4.53
C PHE A 91 -2.97 -0.94 5.36
N CYS A 92 -3.15 -0.79 6.66
CA CYS A 92 -3.67 -1.85 7.52
C CYS A 92 -5.17 -1.73 7.82
N HIS A 93 -5.76 -0.55 7.65
CA HIS A 93 -7.21 -0.35 7.81
C HIS A 93 -7.93 -0.43 6.47
N PHE A 94 -8.86 -1.38 6.34
CA PHE A 94 -9.73 -1.51 5.17
C PHE A 94 -11.08 -0.85 5.44
N GLY A 95 -11.56 -0.02 4.49
CA GLY A 95 -12.89 0.59 4.57
C GLY A 95 -13.02 1.80 5.47
N GLU A 96 -11.99 2.18 6.19
CA GLU A 96 -11.91 3.45 6.89
C GLU A 96 -11.14 4.42 6.00
N SER A 97 -11.85 5.25 5.25
CA SER A 97 -11.26 6.35 4.52
C SER A 97 -11.23 7.56 5.46
N SER A 98 -10.06 8.04 5.80
CA SER A 98 -9.88 9.35 6.45
C SER A 98 -10.39 10.52 5.59
N LYS A 99 -10.73 10.22 4.32
CA LYS A 99 -11.14 11.18 3.28
C LYS A 99 -12.65 11.37 3.14
N ARG A 100 -13.48 10.82 4.06
CA ARG A 100 -14.96 10.91 3.96
C ARG A 100 -15.54 12.33 4.10
N SER A 101 -14.76 13.29 4.55
CA SER A 101 -15.23 14.66 4.79
C SER A 101 -14.83 15.67 3.71
N ASP A 102 -14.06 15.30 2.70
CA ASP A 102 -13.58 16.22 1.68
C ASP A 102 -13.84 15.66 0.27
N ASN A 103 -14.86 16.23 -0.40
CA ASN A 103 -15.23 15.87 -1.78
C ASN A 103 -14.19 16.29 -2.84
N SER A 104 -13.08 16.92 -2.44
CA SER A 104 -12.01 17.37 -3.34
C SER A 104 -10.97 16.29 -3.65
N GLN A 105 -11.02 15.12 -2.95
CA GLN A 105 -10.03 14.07 -3.09
C GLN A 105 -10.59 12.86 -3.87
N ILE A 106 -9.80 12.38 -4.85
CA ILE A 106 -10.22 11.38 -5.86
C ILE A 106 -10.33 9.94 -5.30
N GLY A 107 -9.81 9.63 -4.11
CA GLY A 107 -9.73 8.28 -3.53
C GLY A 107 -10.73 7.96 -2.42
N GLY A 108 -12.01 7.66 -2.76
CA GLY A 108 -13.12 7.59 -1.78
C GLY A 108 -13.26 6.33 -0.91
N PHE A 109 -12.55 5.21 -1.18
CA PHE A 109 -12.87 3.92 -0.53
C PHE A 109 -11.76 3.30 0.34
N GLY A 110 -10.63 3.96 0.55
CA GLY A 110 -9.52 3.39 1.32
C GLY A 110 -8.89 2.13 0.71
N LEU A 111 -9.22 1.83 -0.55
CA LEU A 111 -8.73 0.66 -1.29
C LEU A 111 -7.57 1.00 -2.22
N GLY A 112 -7.40 2.25 -2.60
CA GLY A 112 -6.47 2.67 -3.65
C GLY A 112 -5.03 2.24 -3.39
N ALA A 113 -4.51 2.47 -2.19
CA ALA A 113 -3.16 2.06 -1.81
C ALA A 113 -2.95 0.54 -1.76
N LYS A 114 -4.03 -0.24 -1.66
CA LYS A 114 -4.05 -1.71 -1.58
C LYS A 114 -4.39 -2.36 -2.93
N SER A 115 -4.68 -1.54 -3.93
CA SER A 115 -5.05 -2.00 -5.28
C SER A 115 -4.02 -2.96 -5.92
N PRO A 116 -2.69 -2.89 -5.63
CA PRO A 116 -1.74 -3.86 -6.16
C PRO A 116 -2.06 -5.32 -5.86
N PHE A 117 -2.74 -5.61 -4.75
CA PHE A 117 -3.17 -6.97 -4.41
C PHE A 117 -4.16 -7.60 -5.40
N ALA A 118 -4.72 -6.81 -6.32
CA ALA A 118 -5.51 -7.35 -7.44
C ALA A 118 -4.66 -8.08 -8.50
N LEU A 119 -3.33 -7.86 -8.53
CA LEU A 119 -2.42 -8.45 -9.50
C LEU A 119 -1.31 -9.28 -8.86
N VAL A 120 -0.85 -8.90 -7.67
CA VAL A 120 0.34 -9.50 -7.04
C VAL A 120 0.05 -9.92 -5.60
N HIS A 121 0.75 -10.95 -5.13
CA HIS A 121 0.66 -11.39 -3.73
C HIS A 121 1.51 -10.54 -2.78
N SER A 122 2.48 -9.80 -3.32
CA SER A 122 3.31 -8.89 -2.51
C SER A 122 3.83 -7.72 -3.34
N PHE A 123 4.04 -6.59 -2.67
CA PHE A 123 4.69 -5.40 -3.23
C PHE A 123 5.41 -4.64 -2.12
N THR A 124 6.34 -3.77 -2.49
CA THR A 124 7.09 -2.97 -1.52
C THR A 124 6.64 -1.51 -1.52
N ILE A 125 6.74 -0.91 -0.34
CA ILE A 125 6.43 0.50 -0.10
C ILE A 125 7.62 1.10 0.63
N THR A 126 8.21 2.16 0.07
CA THR A 126 9.28 2.91 0.74
C THR A 126 8.75 4.30 1.06
N SER A 127 8.75 4.65 2.34
CA SER A 127 8.41 5.99 2.81
C SER A 127 9.68 6.75 3.17
N TYR A 128 9.76 7.98 2.69
CA TYR A 128 10.81 8.96 2.98
C TYR A 128 10.17 10.06 3.83
N ASN A 129 10.23 9.92 5.15
CA ASN A 129 9.52 10.80 6.08
C ASN A 129 10.43 11.21 7.24
N ASN A 130 10.47 12.51 7.54
CA ASN A 130 11.20 13.08 8.69
C ASN A 130 12.66 12.59 8.81
N GLY A 131 13.40 12.61 7.69
CA GLY A 131 14.82 12.21 7.68
C GLY A 131 15.07 10.71 7.72
N THR A 132 14.03 9.89 7.59
CA THR A 132 14.11 8.43 7.62
C THR A 132 13.50 7.82 6.37
N GLU A 133 14.25 6.96 5.70
CA GLU A 133 13.76 6.06 4.67
C GLU A 133 13.37 4.73 5.35
N THR A 134 12.12 4.35 5.28
CA THR A 134 11.63 3.08 5.81
C THR A 134 10.97 2.28 4.69
N THR A 135 11.41 1.06 4.48
CA THR A 135 10.85 0.15 3.48
C THR A 135 10.01 -0.92 4.16
N TYR A 136 8.83 -1.12 3.61
CA TYR A 136 7.86 -2.13 4.03
C TYR A 136 7.58 -3.10 2.90
N ILE A 137 7.23 -4.34 3.24
CA ILE A 137 6.61 -5.30 2.35
C ILE A 137 5.16 -5.53 2.76
N ALA A 138 4.26 -5.29 1.83
CA ALA A 138 2.86 -5.68 1.95
C ALA A 138 2.70 -7.04 1.27
N SER A 139 2.16 -8.04 1.95
CA SER A 139 2.02 -9.41 1.42
C SER A 139 0.75 -10.08 1.91
N ILE A 140 0.22 -11.00 1.11
CA ILE A 140 -0.88 -11.89 1.51
C ILE A 140 -0.25 -13.19 1.99
N ALA A 141 -0.43 -13.51 3.28
CA ALA A 141 0.02 -14.76 3.86
C ALA A 141 -0.82 -15.97 3.40
N GLY A 142 -0.37 -17.17 3.74
CA GLY A 142 -1.05 -18.41 3.34
C GLY A 142 -2.49 -18.58 3.88
N ASP A 143 -2.86 -17.83 4.91
CA ASP A 143 -4.22 -17.71 5.46
C ASP A 143 -5.10 -16.70 4.69
N GLY A 144 -4.55 -16.05 3.68
CA GLY A 144 -5.25 -15.03 2.89
C GLY A 144 -5.34 -13.65 3.55
N ILE A 145 -4.73 -13.46 4.72
CA ILE A 145 -4.73 -12.18 5.44
C ILE A 145 -3.54 -11.33 4.98
N PRO A 146 -3.77 -10.12 4.46
CA PRO A 146 -2.68 -9.22 4.12
C PRO A 146 -1.93 -8.76 5.38
N THR A 147 -0.61 -8.69 5.29
CA THR A 147 0.27 -8.18 6.35
C THR A 147 1.16 -7.06 5.82
N LEU A 148 1.58 -6.18 6.70
CA LEU A 148 2.58 -5.15 6.43
C LEU A 148 3.75 -5.36 7.38
N ASN A 149 4.94 -5.59 6.82
CA ASN A 149 6.16 -5.82 7.59
C ASN A 149 7.22 -4.78 7.23
N GLU A 150 7.86 -4.20 8.24
CA GLU A 150 9.02 -3.34 8.07
C GLU A 150 10.25 -4.21 7.80
N ILE A 151 10.98 -3.94 6.72
CA ILE A 151 12.16 -4.71 6.32
C ILE A 151 13.46 -3.94 6.44
N SER A 152 13.41 -2.61 6.38
CA SER A 152 14.59 -1.77 6.60
C SER A 152 14.23 -0.36 7.01
N SER A 153 15.14 0.29 7.75
CA SER A 153 15.04 1.71 8.08
C SER A 153 16.44 2.30 8.12
N LYS A 154 16.63 3.48 7.49
CA LYS A 154 17.91 4.18 7.42
C LYS A 154 17.72 5.70 7.30
N PRO A 155 18.72 6.53 7.66
CA PRO A 155 18.67 7.97 7.43
C PRO A 155 18.56 8.32 5.95
N THR A 156 17.85 9.41 5.63
CA THR A 156 17.74 9.97 4.28
C THR A 156 17.51 11.48 4.32
N THR A 157 17.83 12.15 3.23
CA THR A 157 17.45 13.55 2.97
C THR A 157 16.27 13.65 2.00
N GLU A 158 15.80 12.54 1.47
CA GLU A 158 14.70 12.48 0.54
C GLU A 158 13.34 12.57 1.23
N THR A 159 12.30 12.91 0.47
CA THR A 159 10.91 12.92 0.90
C THR A 159 10.04 12.17 -0.10
N GLY A 160 8.83 11.78 0.31
CA GLY A 160 7.85 11.15 -0.56
C GLY A 160 7.53 9.71 -0.22
N LEU A 161 6.77 9.09 -1.12
CA LEU A 161 6.39 7.67 -1.05
C LEU A 161 6.70 6.99 -2.38
N LYS A 162 7.28 5.80 -2.33
CA LYS A 162 7.53 4.95 -3.49
C LYS A 162 6.84 3.62 -3.32
N ILE A 163 6.06 3.21 -4.32
CA ILE A 163 5.44 1.89 -4.40
C ILE A 163 6.07 1.15 -5.57
N CYS A 164 6.50 -0.09 -5.32
CA CYS A 164 7.16 -0.95 -6.30
C CYS A 164 6.39 -2.28 -6.40
N ILE A 165 5.88 -2.58 -7.59
CA ILE A 165 5.06 -3.75 -7.89
C ILE A 165 5.85 -4.63 -8.86
N PRO A 166 6.18 -5.88 -8.50
CA PRO A 166 6.83 -6.80 -9.43
C PRO A 166 5.91 -7.10 -10.61
N SER A 167 6.45 -7.09 -11.82
CA SER A 167 5.75 -7.63 -12.98
C SER A 167 6.05 -9.12 -13.09
N SER A 168 5.02 -9.93 -13.20
CA SER A 168 5.12 -11.36 -13.55
C SER A 168 5.46 -11.54 -15.01
#